data_a236ed9ea6615dcef65eedf24ec441e2
#
_entry.id   a236ed9ea6615dcef65eedf24ec441e2
#
_cell.length_a   1.000
_cell.length_b   1.000
_cell.length_c   1.000
_cell.angle_alpha   90.00
_cell.angle_beta   90.00
_cell.angle_gamma   90.00
#
_symmetry.space_group_name_H-M   'P 1'
#
loop_
_entity.id
_entity.type
_entity.pdbx_description
1 polymer ?
#
loop_
_entity_poly.entity_id
_entity_poly.type
_entity_poly.pdbx_seq_one_letter_code
_entity_poly.pdbx_strand_id
1 'polypeptide(L)'
;RLSAATQAGLVPVLCIGESLAEREAGVWQQALIRQLQVAVERVIDLKMPRCVVAYEPIWAIGTGRIPTFSELSDVYSWLPVWCRQALPETTIACLYGGSVTADNAAELFTVAGIDGVLVGGASLKAASFVAIAQAAFEA
;
A
#
# COMPACT_ATOMS: atom_id res chain seq x y z
N ARG A 1 -12.00 8.00 10.56
CA ARG A 1 -10.81 8.80 10.19
C ARG A 1 -10.78 9.09 8.69
N LEU A 2 -10.98 8.07 7.81
CA LEU A 2 -11.00 8.24 6.35
C LEU A 2 -12.02 9.32 5.92
N SER A 3 -13.28 9.20 6.37
CA SER A 3 -14.33 10.21 6.09
C SER A 3 -13.95 11.62 6.53
N ALA A 4 -13.35 11.76 7.73
CA ALA A 4 -12.95 13.07 8.24
C ALA A 4 -11.83 13.70 7.40
N ALA A 5 -10.86 12.91 6.94
CA ALA A 5 -9.81 13.38 6.03
C ALA A 5 -10.40 13.84 4.69
N THR A 6 -11.30 13.06 4.11
CA THR A 6 -12.00 13.41 2.86
C THR A 6 -12.82 14.70 3.00
N GLN A 7 -13.60 14.84 4.08
CA GLN A 7 -14.38 16.03 4.36
C GLN A 7 -13.53 17.29 4.61
N ALA A 8 -12.32 17.10 5.14
CA ALA A 8 -11.33 18.17 5.30
C ALA A 8 -10.57 18.53 4.01
N GLY A 9 -10.90 17.92 2.88
CA GLY A 9 -10.24 18.15 1.59
C GLY A 9 -8.82 17.59 1.48
N LEU A 10 -8.44 16.67 2.40
CA LEU A 10 -7.15 15.98 2.35
C LEU A 10 -7.23 14.78 1.41
N VAL A 11 -6.08 14.39 0.84
CA VAL A 11 -5.92 13.09 0.17
C VAL A 11 -5.64 12.04 1.24
N PRO A 12 -6.56 11.11 1.52
CA PRO A 12 -6.35 10.12 2.55
C PRO A 12 -5.35 9.04 2.09
N VAL A 13 -4.53 8.55 3.04
CA VAL A 13 -3.71 7.36 2.90
C VAL A 13 -4.30 6.27 3.80
N LEU A 14 -4.84 5.24 3.19
CA LEU A 14 -5.40 4.07 3.87
C LEU A 14 -4.35 2.98 3.95
N CYS A 15 -3.85 2.68 5.16
CA CYS A 15 -2.96 1.55 5.38
C CYS A 15 -3.77 0.29 5.65
N ILE A 16 -3.42 -0.79 4.96
CA ILE A 16 -3.99 -2.13 5.12
C ILE A 16 -2.86 -3.15 5.22
N GLY A 17 -3.08 -4.21 5.97
CA GLY A 17 -2.09 -5.27 6.11
C GLY A 17 -2.62 -6.41 6.96
N GLU A 18 -2.19 -7.61 6.64
CA GLU A 18 -2.50 -8.82 7.39
C GLU A 18 -1.43 -9.13 8.44
N SER A 19 -1.80 -9.91 9.44
CA SER A 19 -0.88 -10.48 10.41
C SER A 19 -0.12 -11.68 9.83
N LEU A 20 0.99 -12.08 10.48
CA LEU A 20 1.72 -13.28 10.10
C LEU A 20 0.83 -14.53 10.16
N ALA A 21 0.01 -14.66 11.19
CA ALA A 21 -0.91 -15.78 11.33
C ALA A 21 -1.92 -15.87 10.16
N GLU A 22 -2.45 -14.73 9.70
CA GLU A 22 -3.35 -14.70 8.53
C GLU A 22 -2.61 -15.04 7.23
N ARG A 23 -1.34 -14.63 7.11
CA ARG A 23 -0.48 -14.99 5.97
C ARG A 23 -0.22 -16.49 5.94
N GLU A 24 0.24 -17.07 7.05
CA GLU A 24 0.56 -18.50 7.16
C GLU A 24 -0.68 -19.39 7.02
N ALA A 25 -1.84 -18.93 7.47
CA ALA A 25 -3.12 -19.63 7.28
C ALA A 25 -3.69 -19.51 5.85
N GLY A 26 -3.07 -18.75 4.95
CA GLY A 26 -3.55 -18.53 3.59
C GLY A 26 -4.81 -17.67 3.47
N VAL A 27 -5.20 -16.96 4.55
CA VAL A 27 -6.40 -16.11 4.58
C VAL A 27 -6.09 -14.61 4.49
N TRP A 28 -4.88 -14.28 4.07
CA TRP A 28 -4.40 -12.90 3.95
C TRP A 28 -5.30 -12.02 3.07
N GLN A 29 -5.75 -12.54 1.93
CA GLN A 29 -6.60 -11.79 1.00
C GLN A 29 -7.94 -11.41 1.63
N GLN A 30 -8.57 -12.36 2.34
CA GLN A 30 -9.82 -12.10 3.08
C GLN A 30 -9.62 -11.06 4.19
N ALA A 31 -8.45 -11.06 4.85
CA ALA A 31 -8.10 -10.07 5.86
C ALA A 31 -8.03 -8.66 5.26
N LEU A 32 -7.35 -8.51 4.12
CA LEU A 32 -7.24 -7.23 3.40
C LEU A 32 -8.61 -6.76 2.87
N ILE A 33 -9.40 -7.67 2.27
CA ILE A 33 -10.74 -7.34 1.77
C ILE A 33 -11.63 -6.82 2.89
N ARG A 34 -11.64 -7.44 4.07
CA ARG A 34 -12.42 -6.96 5.22
C ARG A 34 -12.04 -5.53 5.61
N GLN A 35 -10.74 -5.21 5.62
CA GLN A 35 -10.25 -3.85 5.95
C GLN A 35 -10.70 -2.83 4.90
N LEU A 36 -10.60 -3.19 3.63
CA LEU A 36 -11.01 -2.35 2.51
C LEU A 36 -12.52 -2.11 2.49
N GLN A 37 -13.33 -3.15 2.70
CA GLN A 37 -14.80 -3.04 2.74
C GLN A 37 -15.27 -2.07 3.82
N VAL A 38 -14.73 -2.20 5.04
CA VAL A 38 -15.04 -1.27 6.15
C VAL A 38 -14.64 0.17 5.80
N ALA A 39 -13.54 0.37 5.08
CA ALA A 39 -13.12 1.69 4.64
C ALA A 39 -14.05 2.29 3.57
N VAL A 40 -14.42 1.47 2.56
CA VAL A 40 -15.31 1.88 1.45
C VAL A 40 -16.70 2.26 1.98
N GLU A 41 -17.31 1.45 2.85
CA GLU A 41 -18.60 1.73 3.49
C GLU A 41 -18.66 3.11 4.16
N ARG A 42 -17.51 3.62 4.63
CA ARG A 42 -17.40 4.92 5.30
C ARG A 42 -17.31 6.11 4.35
N VAL A 43 -17.06 5.89 3.08
CA VAL A 43 -16.79 6.95 2.11
C VAL A 43 -17.57 6.82 0.81
N ILE A 44 -18.37 5.77 0.65
CA ILE A 44 -19.09 5.50 -0.59
C ILE A 44 -20.02 6.66 -1.03
N ASP A 45 -20.57 7.38 -0.08
CA ASP A 45 -21.44 8.55 -0.32
C ASP A 45 -20.66 9.88 -0.32
N LEU A 46 -19.33 9.83 -0.17
CA LEU A 46 -18.49 11.01 -0.14
C LEU A 46 -17.78 11.22 -1.48
N LYS A 47 -17.70 12.46 -1.90
CA LYS A 47 -16.89 12.82 -3.05
C LYS A 47 -15.41 12.80 -2.66
N MET A 48 -14.73 11.70 -3.03
CA MET A 48 -13.31 11.48 -2.77
C MET A 48 -12.57 11.33 -4.11
N PRO A 49 -12.02 12.43 -4.68
CA PRO A 49 -11.40 12.40 -6.00
C PRO A 49 -10.09 11.58 -6.03
N ARG A 50 -9.40 11.49 -4.90
CA ARG A 50 -8.12 10.78 -4.75
C ARG A 50 -8.04 10.03 -3.43
N CYS A 51 -7.43 8.85 -3.47
CA CYS A 51 -7.07 8.06 -2.29
C CYS A 51 -5.76 7.31 -2.56
N VAL A 52 -4.98 7.11 -1.53
CA VAL A 52 -3.81 6.23 -1.56
C VAL A 52 -4.12 5.01 -0.70
N VAL A 53 -3.84 3.82 -1.20
CA VAL A 53 -3.92 2.57 -0.43
C VAL A 53 -2.50 2.04 -0.25
N ALA A 54 -2.02 2.01 0.98
CA ALA A 54 -0.70 1.48 1.31
C ALA A 54 -0.85 0.06 1.88
N TYR A 55 -0.27 -0.91 1.18
CA TYR A 55 -0.17 -2.27 1.70
C TYR A 55 1.03 -2.37 2.63
N GLU A 56 0.75 -2.62 3.89
CA GLU A 56 1.71 -2.72 4.98
C GLU A 56 1.54 -4.07 5.70
N PRO A 57 2.15 -5.16 5.20
CA PRO A 57 2.06 -6.44 5.90
C PRO A 57 2.63 -6.27 7.32
N ILE A 58 1.78 -6.48 8.35
CA ILE A 58 2.12 -6.17 9.75
C ILE A 58 3.40 -6.92 10.19
N TRP A 59 3.58 -8.12 9.67
CA TRP A 59 4.74 -8.97 9.96
C TRP A 59 6.06 -8.50 9.31
N ALA A 60 6.00 -7.55 8.37
CA ALA A 60 7.17 -6.98 7.70
C ALA A 60 7.56 -5.58 8.23
N ILE A 61 6.71 -4.93 9.04
CA ILE A 61 6.97 -3.59 9.55
C ILE A 61 8.03 -3.64 10.65
N GLY A 62 9.19 -2.99 10.41
CA GLY A 62 10.25 -2.86 11.42
C GLY A 62 10.94 -4.16 11.83
N THR A 63 10.62 -5.28 11.19
CA THR A 63 11.19 -6.60 11.53
C THR A 63 12.41 -6.97 10.68
N GLY A 64 12.66 -6.24 9.61
CA GLY A 64 13.64 -6.59 8.58
C GLY A 64 13.18 -7.71 7.64
N ARG A 65 11.99 -8.29 7.87
CA ARG A 65 11.38 -9.22 6.93
C ARG A 65 10.82 -8.44 5.74
N ILE A 66 10.97 -9.01 4.55
CA ILE A 66 10.45 -8.47 3.30
C ILE A 66 9.62 -9.58 2.66
N PRO A 67 8.38 -9.28 2.21
CA PRO A 67 7.64 -10.22 1.38
C PRO A 67 8.47 -10.61 0.15
N THR A 68 8.35 -11.85 -0.25
CA THR A 68 8.93 -12.31 -1.52
C THR A 68 8.27 -11.58 -2.70
N PHE A 69 8.94 -11.55 -3.84
CA PHE A 69 8.39 -11.01 -5.08
C PHE A 69 7.05 -11.67 -5.45
N SER A 70 6.93 -12.97 -5.26
CA SER A 70 5.67 -13.71 -5.50
C SER A 70 4.56 -13.23 -4.58
N GLU A 71 4.82 -13.06 -3.29
CA GLU A 71 3.82 -12.57 -2.32
C GLU A 71 3.35 -11.15 -2.65
N LEU A 72 4.26 -10.28 -3.09
CA LEU A 72 3.89 -8.94 -3.56
C LEU A 72 3.07 -9.01 -4.84
N SER A 73 3.47 -9.81 -5.81
CA SER A 73 2.74 -10.02 -7.06
C SER A 73 1.34 -10.56 -6.82
N ASP A 74 1.17 -11.48 -5.86
CA ASP A 74 -0.13 -12.00 -5.46
C ASP A 74 -1.05 -10.89 -4.95
N VAL A 75 -0.54 -9.98 -4.11
CA VAL A 75 -1.33 -8.84 -3.60
C VAL A 75 -1.64 -7.85 -4.70
N TYR A 76 -0.64 -7.40 -5.44
CA TYR A 76 -0.82 -6.31 -6.41
C TYR A 76 -1.51 -6.75 -7.71
N SER A 77 -1.62 -8.05 -7.99
CA SER A 77 -2.41 -8.56 -9.10
C SER A 77 -3.90 -8.24 -8.95
N TRP A 78 -4.44 -8.18 -7.74
CA TRP A 78 -5.86 -7.95 -7.48
C TRP A 78 -6.17 -6.61 -6.78
N LEU A 79 -5.30 -6.11 -5.90
CA LEU A 79 -5.57 -4.92 -5.08
C LEU A 79 -5.98 -3.69 -5.91
N PRO A 80 -5.22 -3.28 -6.96
CA PRO A 80 -5.61 -2.14 -7.78
C PRO A 80 -6.93 -2.36 -8.53
N VAL A 81 -7.20 -3.59 -8.93
CA VAL A 81 -8.46 -3.96 -9.63
C VAL A 81 -9.64 -3.84 -8.68
N TRP A 82 -9.51 -4.42 -7.49
CA TRP A 82 -10.55 -4.35 -6.45
C TRP A 82 -10.86 -2.89 -6.08
N CYS A 83 -9.82 -2.08 -5.85
CA CYS A 83 -9.98 -0.67 -5.50
C CYS A 83 -10.73 0.12 -6.58
N ARG A 84 -10.39 -0.05 -7.86
CA ARG A 84 -11.09 0.60 -8.97
C ARG A 84 -12.55 0.17 -9.10
N GLN A 85 -12.85 -1.10 -8.83
CA GLN A 85 -14.23 -1.60 -8.85
C GLN A 85 -15.07 -1.05 -7.69
N ALA A 86 -14.47 -0.95 -6.49
CA ALA A 86 -15.16 -0.49 -5.30
C ALA A 86 -15.40 1.03 -5.28
N LEU A 87 -14.50 1.81 -5.89
CA LEU A 87 -14.53 3.28 -5.92
C LEU A 87 -14.23 3.79 -7.34
N PRO A 88 -15.13 3.60 -8.31
CA PRO A 88 -14.87 3.90 -9.72
C PRO A 88 -14.62 5.38 -10.02
N GLU A 89 -15.14 6.29 -9.19
CA GLU A 89 -14.98 7.75 -9.33
C GLU A 89 -13.72 8.28 -8.62
N THR A 90 -12.93 7.40 -7.98
CA THR A 90 -11.75 7.78 -7.19
C THR A 90 -10.47 7.38 -7.92
N THR A 91 -9.54 8.32 -8.12
CA THR A 91 -8.18 7.97 -8.55
C THR A 91 -7.43 7.36 -7.36
N ILE A 92 -7.01 6.10 -7.50
CA ILE A 92 -6.33 5.35 -6.43
C ILE A 92 -4.91 5.03 -6.86
N ALA A 93 -3.95 5.32 -5.97
CA ALA A 93 -2.58 4.85 -6.06
C ALA A 93 -2.34 3.77 -5.00
N CYS A 94 -1.72 2.67 -5.39
CA CYS A 94 -1.37 1.56 -4.50
C CYS A 94 0.12 1.59 -4.16
N LEU A 95 0.44 1.79 -2.88
CA LEU A 95 1.83 1.86 -2.39
C LEU A 95 2.19 0.59 -1.62
N TYR A 96 3.49 0.27 -1.62
CA TYR A 96 4.07 -0.69 -0.68
C TYR A 96 4.65 0.06 0.52
N GLY A 97 4.24 -0.33 1.73
CA GLY A 97 4.63 0.32 2.99
C GLY A 97 5.33 -0.61 4.00
N GLY A 98 5.85 -1.74 3.56
CA GLY A 98 6.68 -2.59 4.42
C GLY A 98 8.12 -2.08 4.54
N SER A 99 9.08 -2.98 4.66
CA SER A 99 10.50 -2.63 4.78
C SER A 99 11.06 -2.14 3.44
N VAL A 100 11.21 -0.84 3.27
CA VAL A 100 11.78 -0.19 2.07
C VAL A 100 13.15 0.38 2.39
N THR A 101 14.13 0.04 1.56
CA THR A 101 15.53 0.51 1.65
C THR A 101 16.04 0.91 0.26
N ALA A 102 17.19 1.60 0.20
CA ALA A 102 17.84 1.90 -1.07
C ALA A 102 18.19 0.64 -1.87
N ASP A 103 18.51 -0.45 -1.17
CA ASP A 103 18.98 -1.70 -1.79
C ASP A 103 17.84 -2.50 -2.45
N ASN A 104 16.59 -2.39 -1.93
CA ASN A 104 15.45 -3.15 -2.45
C ASN A 104 14.46 -2.31 -3.27
N ALA A 105 14.60 -1.00 -3.30
CA ALA A 105 13.64 -0.10 -3.93
C ALA A 105 13.48 -0.39 -5.44
N ALA A 106 14.57 -0.60 -6.16
CA ALA A 106 14.55 -0.89 -7.59
C ALA A 106 13.73 -2.18 -7.89
N GLU A 107 13.94 -3.24 -7.10
CA GLU A 107 13.19 -4.50 -7.25
C GLU A 107 11.70 -4.30 -6.94
N LEU A 108 11.36 -3.55 -5.88
CA LEU A 108 9.98 -3.26 -5.53
C LEU A 108 9.23 -2.55 -6.65
N PHE A 109 9.85 -1.60 -7.32
CA PHE A 109 9.23 -0.88 -8.44
C PHE A 109 9.01 -1.73 -9.69
N THR A 110 9.65 -2.89 -9.81
CA THR A 110 9.37 -3.83 -10.91
C THR A 110 8.07 -4.62 -10.71
N VAL A 111 7.49 -4.62 -9.51
CA VAL A 111 6.23 -5.31 -9.23
C VAL A 111 5.07 -4.56 -9.86
N ALA A 112 4.42 -5.16 -10.85
CA ALA A 112 3.28 -4.55 -11.53
C ALA A 112 2.14 -4.24 -10.53
N GLY A 113 1.65 -3.00 -10.57
CA GLY A 113 0.58 -2.54 -9.67
C GLY A 113 1.07 -1.81 -8.42
N ILE A 114 2.37 -1.72 -8.20
CA ILE A 114 2.96 -0.79 -7.22
C ILE A 114 3.16 0.58 -7.89
N ASP A 115 2.40 1.58 -7.44
CA ASP A 115 2.51 2.96 -7.94
C ASP A 115 3.56 3.77 -7.17
N GLY A 116 4.10 3.24 -6.08
CA GLY A 116 5.08 3.90 -5.23
C GLY A 116 5.31 3.19 -3.90
N VAL A 117 6.08 3.83 -3.02
CA VAL A 117 6.41 3.27 -1.70
C VAL A 117 6.11 4.26 -0.57
N LEU A 118 5.71 3.75 0.59
CA LEU A 118 5.57 4.50 1.83
C LEU A 118 6.76 4.17 2.71
N VAL A 119 7.72 5.12 2.80
CA VAL A 119 9.03 4.90 3.41
C VAL A 119 9.03 5.28 4.89
N GLY A 120 9.37 4.33 5.76
CA GLY A 120 9.54 4.54 7.19
C GLY A 120 10.94 5.06 7.55
N GLY A 121 11.69 4.33 8.38
CA GLY A 121 12.97 4.73 8.94
C GLY A 121 14.04 5.15 7.91
N ALA A 122 14.04 4.59 6.71
CA ALA A 122 14.98 4.98 5.66
C ALA A 122 14.78 6.43 5.17
N SER A 123 13.60 7.03 5.37
CA SER A 123 13.32 8.43 5.02
C SER A 123 14.02 9.43 5.95
N LEU A 124 14.50 9.00 7.12
CA LEU A 124 15.19 9.86 8.09
C LEU A 124 16.62 10.24 7.65
N LYS A 125 17.16 9.56 6.65
CA LYS A 125 18.47 9.84 6.06
C LYS A 125 18.29 10.32 4.61
N ALA A 126 18.65 11.56 4.33
CA ALA A 126 18.46 12.16 3.00
C ALA A 126 19.07 11.32 1.88
N ALA A 127 20.29 10.82 2.03
CA ALA A 127 20.94 9.98 1.03
C ALA A 127 20.16 8.70 0.72
N SER A 128 19.64 8.02 1.76
CA SER A 128 18.83 6.80 1.58
C SER A 128 17.51 7.14 0.88
N PHE A 129 16.84 8.20 1.29
CA PHE A 129 15.56 8.59 0.70
C PHE A 129 15.70 9.02 -0.77
N VAL A 130 16.77 9.77 -1.10
CA VAL A 130 17.10 10.15 -2.48
C VAL A 130 17.36 8.92 -3.34
N ALA A 131 18.14 7.95 -2.85
CA ALA A 131 18.40 6.71 -3.58
C ALA A 131 17.11 5.91 -3.86
N ILE A 132 16.20 5.84 -2.88
CA ILE A 132 14.86 5.20 -3.07
C ILE A 132 14.06 5.95 -4.15
N ALA A 133 14.06 7.28 -4.10
CA ALA A 133 13.34 8.09 -5.08
C ALA A 133 13.94 7.96 -6.49
N GLN A 134 15.27 7.89 -6.63
CA GLN A 134 15.94 7.67 -7.92
C GLN A 134 15.55 6.32 -8.53
N ALA A 135 15.50 5.25 -7.74
CA ALA A 135 15.07 3.95 -8.20
C ALA A 135 13.65 3.96 -8.83
N ALA A 136 12.77 4.84 -8.37
CA ALA A 136 11.42 4.99 -8.95
C ALA A 136 11.40 5.64 -10.34
N PHE A 137 12.45 6.38 -10.72
CA PHE A 137 12.55 7.01 -12.05
C PHE A 137 13.27 6.11 -13.07
N GLU A 138 13.95 5.07 -12.61
CA GLU A 138 14.72 4.14 -13.45
C GLU A 138 13.95 2.85 -13.74
N ALA A 139 12.81 2.61 -13.07
CA ALA A 139 11.92 1.48 -13.26
C ALA A 139 10.78 1.83 -14.22
#